data_3c27c2772b7947a2a747820be06d5b34
#
_entry.id   3c27c2772b7947a2a747820be06d5b34
#
_cell.length_a   1.000
_cell.length_b   1.000
_cell.length_c   1.000
_cell.angle_alpha   90.00
_cell.angle_beta   90.00
_cell.angle_gamma   90.00
#
_symmetry.space_group_name_H-M   'P 1'
#
loop_
_entity.id
_entity.type
_entity.pdbx_description
1 polymer ?
#
loop_
_entity_poly.entity_id
_entity_poly.type
_entity_poly.pdbx_seq_one_letter_code
_entity_poly.pdbx_strand_id
1 'polypeptide(L)'
;MPRTAVIAGVGPGLGASLAERFAQEGCSVALLARSAEYLDGLATRLDEGTPGETLAVPTDLAEPTDIEAAFAKTREAFGDVDVLVNHASAASWDGLLEQSTDDFRRAMAVGPEAAFRCSQEAVSDMVDGDGGTVIFTGATTSVRGRAGSVGFSAAKFACRGLAQSMAQELGSEGVHVAHVVLDGVIRPPEGVEDDAGSYLDPDAIAERYWTLVEQSTDTMDFEVHVTNGDGTVEFL
;
A
#
# COMPACT_ATOMS: atom_id res chain seq x y z
N MET A 1 -5.69 22.96 -1.84
CA MET A 1 -4.33 22.48 -2.18
C MET A 1 -4.48 21.10 -2.78
N PRO A 2 -3.53 20.59 -3.59
CA PRO A 2 -3.56 19.19 -4.00
C PRO A 2 -3.51 18.27 -2.75
N ARG A 3 -4.09 17.08 -2.85
CA ARG A 3 -3.98 16.09 -1.77
C ARG A 3 -2.55 15.57 -1.68
N THR A 4 -2.06 15.39 -0.47
CA THR A 4 -0.76 14.75 -0.19
C THR A 4 -0.96 13.25 0.02
N ALA A 5 -0.35 12.44 -0.85
CA ALA A 5 -0.42 11.00 -0.77
C ALA A 5 0.96 10.39 -0.42
N VAL A 6 0.99 9.46 0.51
CA VAL A 6 2.18 8.66 0.84
C VAL A 6 1.97 7.23 0.38
N ILE A 7 2.89 6.71 -0.45
CA ILE A 7 2.87 5.31 -0.86
C ILE A 7 4.06 4.60 -0.19
N ALA A 8 3.76 3.87 0.87
CA ALA A 8 4.74 3.10 1.62
C ALA A 8 4.99 1.75 0.95
N GLY A 9 6.09 1.66 0.20
CA GLY A 9 6.48 0.46 -0.52
C GLY A 9 6.38 0.59 -2.04
N VAL A 10 7.06 1.57 -2.63
CA VAL A 10 7.08 1.77 -4.09
C VAL A 10 8.14 0.87 -4.74
N GLY A 11 7.68 -0.01 -5.63
CA GLY A 11 8.52 -0.86 -6.45
C GLY A 11 8.00 -0.93 -7.89
N PRO A 12 8.75 -1.56 -8.81
CA PRO A 12 8.29 -1.78 -10.17
C PRO A 12 7.07 -2.72 -10.16
N GLY A 13 5.98 -2.30 -10.76
CA GLY A 13 4.67 -2.97 -10.73
C GLY A 13 3.64 -2.14 -9.98
N LEU A 14 2.81 -2.73 -9.12
CA LEU A 14 1.67 -2.04 -8.50
C LEU A 14 2.07 -0.76 -7.76
N GLY A 15 3.20 -0.74 -7.04
CA GLY A 15 3.65 0.48 -6.36
C GLY A 15 3.88 1.65 -7.32
N ALA A 16 4.45 1.39 -8.50
CA ALA A 16 4.63 2.41 -9.55
C ALA A 16 3.29 2.83 -10.17
N SER A 17 2.39 1.88 -10.45
CA SER A 17 1.05 2.18 -10.99
C SER A 17 0.21 2.99 -10.00
N LEU A 18 0.30 2.71 -8.70
CA LEU A 18 -0.33 3.53 -7.66
C LEU A 18 0.22 4.96 -7.69
N ALA A 19 1.55 5.12 -7.69
CA ALA A 19 2.19 6.44 -7.74
C ALA A 19 1.77 7.22 -8.98
N GLU A 20 1.77 6.58 -10.14
CA GLU A 20 1.35 7.19 -11.40
C GLU A 20 -0.12 7.60 -11.37
N ARG A 21 -1.01 6.71 -10.90
CA ARG A 21 -2.44 7.03 -10.83
C ARG A 21 -2.71 8.23 -9.93
N PHE A 22 -2.12 8.26 -8.73
CA PHE A 22 -2.31 9.38 -7.82
C PHE A 22 -1.75 10.69 -8.36
N ALA A 23 -0.57 10.64 -9.00
CA ALA A 23 0.00 11.81 -9.66
C ALA A 23 -0.84 12.29 -10.86
N GLN A 24 -1.46 11.38 -11.63
CA GLN A 24 -2.42 11.71 -12.70
C GLN A 24 -3.64 12.44 -12.19
N GLU A 25 -4.07 12.18 -10.97
CA GLU A 25 -5.17 12.90 -10.30
C GLU A 25 -4.72 14.21 -9.64
N GLY A 26 -3.45 14.60 -9.83
CA GLY A 26 -2.91 15.86 -9.33
C GLY A 26 -2.53 15.83 -7.86
N CYS A 27 -2.35 14.67 -7.25
CA CYS A 27 -1.81 14.56 -5.90
C CYS A 27 -0.33 14.92 -5.87
N SER A 28 0.11 15.46 -4.73
CA SER A 28 1.53 15.48 -4.36
C SER A 28 1.88 14.12 -3.73
N VAL A 29 2.77 13.33 -4.34
CA VAL A 29 2.99 11.93 -3.98
C VAL A 29 4.38 11.68 -3.42
N ALA A 30 4.48 11.29 -2.15
CA ALA A 30 5.72 10.81 -1.54
C ALA A 30 5.91 9.32 -1.81
N LEU A 31 7.05 8.97 -2.41
CA LEU A 31 7.41 7.62 -2.84
C LEU A 31 8.40 7.01 -1.84
N LEU A 32 7.96 6.06 -1.01
CA LEU A 32 8.79 5.44 0.02
C LEU A 32 9.25 4.04 -0.40
N ALA A 33 10.55 3.84 -0.54
CA ALA A 33 11.19 2.54 -0.72
C ALA A 33 12.71 2.66 -0.48
N ARG A 34 13.42 1.55 -0.47
CA ARG A 34 14.86 1.53 -0.16
C ARG A 34 15.76 2.02 -1.30
N SER A 35 15.35 1.83 -2.54
CA SER A 35 16.20 2.15 -3.71
C SER A 35 16.04 3.60 -4.12
N ALA A 36 16.99 4.45 -3.72
CA ALA A 36 17.01 5.87 -4.10
C ALA A 36 17.01 6.04 -5.63
N GLU A 37 17.90 5.31 -6.34
CA GLU A 37 18.04 5.41 -7.81
C GLU A 37 16.71 5.10 -8.52
N TYR A 38 16.01 4.06 -8.08
CA TYR A 38 14.71 3.70 -8.66
C TYR A 38 13.66 4.79 -8.40
N LEU A 39 13.60 5.30 -7.16
CA LEU A 39 12.64 6.33 -6.79
C LEU A 39 12.89 7.64 -7.52
N ASP A 40 14.14 8.07 -7.66
CA ASP A 40 14.51 9.30 -8.39
C ASP A 40 14.14 9.19 -9.87
N GLY A 41 14.40 8.04 -10.50
CA GLY A 41 14.01 7.78 -11.88
C GLY A 41 12.49 7.75 -12.07
N LEU A 42 11.75 7.17 -11.11
CA LEU A 42 10.29 7.15 -11.15
C LEU A 42 9.72 8.55 -10.96
N ALA A 43 10.20 9.30 -9.96
CA ALA A 43 9.76 10.66 -9.68
C ALA A 43 9.96 11.57 -10.91
N THR A 44 11.16 11.57 -11.51
CA THR A 44 11.42 12.34 -12.73
C THR A 44 10.42 12.02 -13.84
N ARG A 45 10.14 10.74 -14.08
CA ARG A 45 9.20 10.33 -15.13
C ARG A 45 7.76 10.79 -14.83
N LEU A 46 7.34 10.72 -13.57
CA LEU A 46 6.00 11.13 -13.17
C LEU A 46 5.83 12.64 -13.24
N ASP A 47 6.80 13.42 -12.77
CA ASP A 47 6.77 14.90 -12.84
C ASP A 47 6.74 15.43 -14.27
N GLU A 48 7.36 14.71 -15.23
CA GLU A 48 7.31 15.05 -16.65
C GLU A 48 5.97 14.67 -17.32
N GLY A 49 5.30 13.64 -16.81
CA GLY A 49 4.15 13.00 -17.47
C GLY A 49 2.79 13.23 -16.83
N THR A 50 2.73 13.79 -15.61
CA THR A 50 1.48 13.94 -14.85
C THR A 50 1.34 15.36 -14.28
N PRO A 51 0.13 15.79 -13.91
CA PRO A 51 -0.09 17.09 -13.27
C PRO A 51 0.34 17.17 -11.80
N GLY A 52 0.54 16.04 -11.14
CA GLY A 52 0.97 15.98 -9.73
C GLY A 52 2.47 16.18 -9.57
N GLU A 53 2.90 16.42 -8.35
CA GLU A 53 4.32 16.50 -7.97
C GLU A 53 4.72 15.24 -7.22
N THR A 54 5.97 14.77 -7.37
CA THR A 54 6.44 13.59 -6.66
C THR A 54 7.71 13.85 -5.87
N LEU A 55 7.86 13.13 -4.74
CA LEU A 55 9.02 13.21 -3.87
C LEU A 55 9.59 11.81 -3.63
N ALA A 56 10.80 11.58 -4.09
CA ALA A 56 11.55 10.38 -3.76
C ALA A 56 12.07 10.43 -2.32
N VAL A 57 11.65 9.49 -1.48
CA VAL A 57 12.08 9.40 -0.08
C VAL A 57 12.63 8.01 0.20
N PRO A 58 13.96 7.81 0.04
CA PRO A 58 14.60 6.54 0.38
C PRO A 58 14.37 6.20 1.85
N THR A 59 13.70 5.05 2.10
CA THR A 59 13.20 4.66 3.43
C THR A 59 13.32 3.15 3.60
N ASP A 60 13.97 2.67 4.65
CA ASP A 60 13.78 1.28 5.10
C ASP A 60 12.58 1.22 6.05
N LEU A 61 11.48 0.69 5.57
CA LEU A 61 10.25 0.59 6.36
C LEU A 61 10.34 -0.39 7.54
N ALA A 62 11.43 -1.15 7.67
CA ALA A 62 11.71 -1.92 8.87
C ALA A 62 12.32 -1.07 10.00
N GLU A 63 12.77 0.16 9.69
CA GLU A 63 13.43 1.06 10.63
C GLU A 63 12.49 2.21 11.04
N PRO A 64 12.05 2.27 12.31
CA PRO A 64 11.10 3.29 12.77
C PRO A 64 11.55 4.73 12.52
N THR A 65 12.83 5.01 12.74
CA THR A 65 13.40 6.36 12.55
C THR A 65 13.40 6.81 11.10
N ASP A 66 13.49 5.87 10.16
CA ASP A 66 13.40 6.18 8.73
C ASP A 66 11.97 6.57 8.35
N ILE A 67 10.97 5.89 8.94
CA ILE A 67 9.56 6.23 8.74
C ILE A 67 9.27 7.63 9.25
N GLU A 68 9.64 7.95 10.49
CA GLU A 68 9.47 9.29 11.08
C GLU A 68 10.12 10.38 10.22
N ALA A 69 11.36 10.14 9.76
CA ALA A 69 12.08 11.07 8.89
C ALA A 69 11.40 11.23 7.51
N ALA A 70 10.82 10.16 6.96
CA ALA A 70 10.13 10.20 5.69
C ALA A 70 8.85 11.03 5.76
N PHE A 71 8.06 10.87 6.81
CA PHE A 71 6.86 11.68 7.02
C PHE A 71 7.20 13.15 7.31
N ALA A 72 8.26 13.43 8.07
CA ALA A 72 8.74 14.80 8.29
C ALA A 72 9.11 15.49 6.96
N LYS A 73 9.85 14.79 6.08
CA LYS A 73 10.19 15.32 4.75
C LYS A 73 8.96 15.53 3.86
N THR A 74 8.00 14.61 3.94
CA THR A 74 6.74 14.72 3.19
C THR A 74 5.98 15.98 3.61
N ARG A 75 5.82 16.21 4.92
CA ARG A 75 5.16 17.39 5.46
C ARG A 75 5.89 18.69 5.10
N GLU A 76 7.23 18.68 5.11
CA GLU A 76 8.03 19.85 4.71
C GLU A 76 7.80 20.21 3.23
N ALA A 77 7.65 19.22 2.35
CA ALA A 77 7.49 19.43 0.92
C ALA A 77 6.04 19.72 0.51
N PHE A 78 5.09 18.99 1.07
CA PHE A 78 3.71 18.93 0.55
C PHE A 78 2.62 19.28 1.57
N GLY A 79 2.97 19.42 2.85
CA GLY A 79 2.02 19.61 3.94
C GLY A 79 1.47 18.29 4.50
N ASP A 80 0.35 18.39 5.21
CA ASP A 80 -0.27 17.29 5.93
C ASP A 80 -0.70 16.16 4.99
N VAL A 81 -0.68 14.93 5.48
CA VAL A 81 -0.97 13.73 4.69
C VAL A 81 -2.46 13.46 4.65
N ASP A 82 -3.03 13.45 3.45
CA ASP A 82 -4.46 13.15 3.19
C ASP A 82 -4.69 11.67 2.86
N VAL A 83 -3.70 11.00 2.24
CA VAL A 83 -3.82 9.61 1.80
C VAL A 83 -2.57 8.82 2.16
N LEU A 84 -2.75 7.66 2.78
CA LEU A 84 -1.70 6.68 3.01
C LEU A 84 -2.03 5.35 2.33
N VAL A 85 -1.11 4.84 1.53
CA VAL A 85 -1.17 3.48 1.00
C VAL A 85 -0.10 2.61 1.66
N ASN A 86 -0.49 1.73 2.57
CA ASN A 86 0.35 0.69 3.15
C ASN A 86 0.48 -0.48 2.17
N HIS A 87 1.49 -0.43 1.30
CA HIS A 87 1.70 -1.40 0.23
C HIS A 87 2.91 -2.32 0.47
N ALA A 88 3.85 -1.91 1.31
CA ALA A 88 5.06 -2.67 1.58
C ALA A 88 4.79 -4.08 2.13
N SER A 89 5.59 -5.02 1.70
CA SER A 89 5.63 -6.36 2.28
C SER A 89 6.99 -7.00 2.06
N ALA A 90 7.36 -7.93 2.94
CA ALA A 90 8.45 -8.86 2.73
C ALA A 90 7.86 -10.27 2.71
N ALA A 91 7.95 -10.92 1.57
CA ALA A 91 7.45 -12.28 1.39
C ALA A 91 8.61 -13.28 1.44
N SER A 92 8.41 -14.39 2.16
CA SER A 92 9.14 -15.62 1.98
C SER A 92 8.12 -16.71 1.64
N TRP A 93 8.51 -17.59 0.74
CA TRP A 93 7.65 -18.67 0.27
C TRP A 93 8.11 -19.99 0.88
N ASP A 94 8.15 -20.03 2.23
CA ASP A 94 8.63 -21.14 3.02
C ASP A 94 7.54 -21.73 3.92
N GLY A 95 7.59 -23.06 4.09
CA GLY A 95 6.78 -23.77 5.07
C GLY A 95 7.28 -23.56 6.51
N LEU A 96 6.56 -24.10 7.48
CA LEU A 96 6.87 -23.88 8.90
C LEU A 96 8.29 -24.37 9.30
N LEU A 97 8.76 -25.46 8.70
CA LEU A 97 10.06 -26.05 9.06
C LEU A 97 11.24 -25.40 8.34
N GLU A 98 11.00 -24.79 7.20
CA GLU A 98 11.99 -24.13 6.35
C GLU A 98 12.09 -22.63 6.64
N GLN A 99 11.02 -22.03 7.16
CA GLN A 99 10.94 -20.59 7.46
C GLN A 99 11.99 -20.20 8.52
N SER A 100 12.93 -19.34 8.14
CA SER A 100 13.87 -18.80 9.12
C SER A 100 13.19 -17.80 10.07
N THR A 101 13.70 -17.71 11.30
CA THR A 101 13.20 -16.72 12.26
C THR A 101 13.43 -15.30 11.78
N ASP A 102 14.50 -15.04 11.05
CA ASP A 102 14.84 -13.69 10.57
C ASP A 102 13.93 -13.27 9.40
N ASP A 103 13.61 -14.19 8.49
CA ASP A 103 12.62 -13.90 7.43
C ASP A 103 11.22 -13.71 8.01
N PHE A 104 10.84 -14.49 9.03
CA PHE A 104 9.58 -14.28 9.74
C PHE A 104 9.54 -12.90 10.41
N ARG A 105 10.59 -12.51 11.13
CA ARG A 105 10.70 -11.19 11.75
C ARG A 105 10.65 -10.08 10.71
N ARG A 106 11.36 -10.26 9.58
CA ARG A 106 11.34 -9.30 8.49
C ARG A 106 9.95 -9.13 7.88
N ALA A 107 9.20 -10.21 7.70
CA ALA A 107 7.83 -10.14 7.22
C ALA A 107 6.93 -9.33 8.18
N MET A 108 7.12 -9.51 9.49
CA MET A 108 6.38 -8.75 10.50
C MET A 108 6.82 -7.28 10.57
N ALA A 109 8.11 -6.99 10.49
CA ALA A 109 8.64 -5.64 10.55
C ALA A 109 8.21 -4.80 9.33
N VAL A 110 8.39 -5.32 8.10
CA VAL A 110 8.06 -4.59 6.86
C VAL A 110 6.56 -4.56 6.58
N GLY A 111 5.81 -5.55 7.06
CA GLY A 111 4.35 -5.64 6.90
C GLY A 111 3.62 -4.87 8.00
N PRO A 112 3.09 -5.56 9.01
CA PRO A 112 2.18 -4.95 9.99
C PRO A 112 2.84 -3.89 10.89
N GLU A 113 4.11 -4.03 11.28
CA GLU A 113 4.76 -3.03 12.12
C GLU A 113 5.00 -1.72 11.35
N ALA A 114 5.52 -1.79 10.13
CA ALA A 114 5.67 -0.62 9.27
C ALA A 114 4.32 0.05 8.98
N ALA A 115 3.29 -0.75 8.64
CA ALA A 115 1.96 -0.23 8.38
C ALA A 115 1.36 0.46 9.61
N PHE A 116 1.55 -0.08 10.81
CA PHE A 116 1.14 0.55 12.07
C PHE A 116 1.81 1.92 12.26
N ARG A 117 3.13 2.00 12.09
CA ARG A 117 3.88 3.25 12.27
C ARG A 117 3.55 4.30 11.21
N CYS A 118 3.51 3.91 9.93
CA CYS A 118 3.08 4.82 8.86
C CYS A 118 1.66 5.34 9.14
N SER A 119 0.77 4.48 9.66
CA SER A 119 -0.59 4.89 9.99
C SER A 119 -0.62 5.86 11.17
N GLN A 120 0.21 5.68 12.21
CA GLN A 120 0.31 6.65 13.32
C GLN A 120 0.72 8.03 12.81
N GLU A 121 1.69 8.10 11.90
CA GLU A 121 2.13 9.35 11.30
C GLU A 121 1.03 10.02 10.47
N ALA A 122 0.42 9.30 9.54
CA ALA A 122 -0.59 9.86 8.64
C ALA A 122 -1.90 10.21 9.35
N VAL A 123 -2.36 9.35 10.27
CA VAL A 123 -3.64 9.53 10.96
C VAL A 123 -3.59 10.75 11.89
N SER A 124 -2.42 11.10 12.45
CA SER A 124 -2.28 12.34 13.22
C SER A 124 -2.67 13.57 12.39
N ASP A 125 -2.16 13.65 11.15
CA ASP A 125 -2.50 14.75 10.24
C ASP A 125 -3.98 14.73 9.85
N MET A 126 -4.52 13.53 9.54
CA MET A 126 -5.91 13.36 9.10
C MET A 126 -6.93 13.75 10.18
N VAL A 127 -6.69 13.37 11.44
CA VAL A 127 -7.60 13.71 12.56
C VAL A 127 -7.54 15.19 12.93
N ASP A 128 -6.36 15.80 12.83
CA ASP A 128 -6.18 17.24 13.07
C ASP A 128 -6.71 18.11 11.89
N GLY A 129 -6.92 17.48 10.72
CA GLY A 129 -7.37 18.12 9.47
C GLY A 129 -8.84 17.83 9.12
N ASP A 130 -9.08 17.61 7.83
CA ASP A 130 -10.43 17.37 7.26
C ASP A 130 -10.73 15.86 7.06
N GLY A 131 -10.03 14.98 7.75
CA GLY A 131 -10.07 13.54 7.55
C GLY A 131 -9.06 13.05 6.51
N GLY A 132 -9.21 11.80 6.05
CA GLY A 132 -8.30 11.22 5.08
C GLY A 132 -8.60 9.76 4.76
N THR A 133 -7.72 9.13 3.97
CA THR A 133 -7.89 7.73 3.58
C THR A 133 -6.62 6.91 3.84
N VAL A 134 -6.77 5.80 4.55
CA VAL A 134 -5.70 4.80 4.75
C VAL A 134 -6.07 3.51 4.06
N ILE A 135 -5.24 3.06 3.11
CA ILE A 135 -5.47 1.83 2.35
C ILE A 135 -4.39 0.81 2.69
N PHE A 136 -4.81 -0.40 3.04
CA PHE A 136 -3.94 -1.54 3.25
C PHE A 136 -3.98 -2.47 2.05
N THR A 137 -2.81 -2.75 1.46
CA THR A 137 -2.69 -3.77 0.42
C THR A 137 -2.68 -5.15 1.04
N GLY A 138 -3.78 -5.85 0.89
CA GLY A 138 -3.96 -7.24 1.27
C GLY A 138 -3.55 -8.20 0.14
N ALA A 139 -3.78 -9.46 0.40
CA ALA A 139 -3.59 -10.57 -0.53
C ALA A 139 -4.58 -11.69 -0.17
N THR A 140 -4.68 -12.75 -0.99
CA THR A 140 -5.37 -13.99 -0.61
C THR A 140 -5.00 -14.44 0.80
N THR A 141 -3.72 -14.29 1.16
CA THR A 141 -3.18 -14.64 2.48
C THR A 141 -3.58 -13.70 3.62
N SER A 142 -4.33 -12.63 3.35
CA SER A 142 -4.95 -11.82 4.40
C SER A 142 -6.24 -12.45 4.97
N VAL A 143 -6.85 -13.35 4.20
CA VAL A 143 -8.16 -13.96 4.51
C VAL A 143 -8.10 -15.48 4.59
N ARG A 144 -7.08 -16.10 3.97
CA ARG A 144 -6.85 -17.55 4.00
C ARG A 144 -5.37 -17.85 4.20
N GLY A 145 -5.03 -18.69 5.19
CA GLY A 145 -3.66 -19.21 5.32
C GLY A 145 -3.27 -20.07 4.12
N ARG A 146 -2.04 -19.94 3.65
CA ARG A 146 -1.52 -20.72 2.51
C ARG A 146 -0.32 -21.54 2.92
N ALA A 147 -0.32 -22.83 2.57
CA ALA A 147 0.85 -23.68 2.75
C ALA A 147 2.06 -23.11 2.00
N GLY A 148 3.25 -23.20 2.59
CA GLY A 148 4.47 -22.66 1.98
C GLY A 148 4.58 -21.12 2.03
N SER A 149 3.85 -20.45 2.92
CA SER A 149 3.95 -18.99 3.08
C SER A 149 3.58 -18.54 4.50
N VAL A 150 4.19 -19.18 5.51
CA VAL A 150 3.81 -18.99 6.92
C VAL A 150 4.02 -17.55 7.38
N GLY A 151 5.20 -16.99 7.14
CA GLY A 151 5.53 -15.62 7.54
C GLY A 151 4.67 -14.58 6.81
N PHE A 152 4.50 -14.75 5.50
CA PHE A 152 3.69 -13.84 4.69
C PHE A 152 2.20 -13.88 5.08
N SER A 153 1.65 -15.09 5.31
CA SER A 153 0.26 -15.24 5.78
C SER A 153 0.07 -14.56 7.14
N ALA A 154 0.97 -14.81 8.11
CA ALA A 154 0.90 -14.19 9.43
C ALA A 154 0.91 -12.65 9.33
N ALA A 155 1.82 -12.08 8.53
CA ALA A 155 1.93 -10.64 8.34
C ALA A 155 0.67 -10.04 7.67
N LYS A 156 0.13 -10.69 6.64
CA LYS A 156 -1.06 -10.20 5.93
C LYS A 156 -2.34 -10.30 6.76
N PHE A 157 -2.50 -11.35 7.57
CA PHE A 157 -3.60 -11.40 8.55
C PHE A 157 -3.46 -10.30 9.62
N ALA A 158 -2.24 -10.05 10.10
CA ALA A 158 -2.00 -8.97 11.07
C ALA A 158 -2.34 -7.59 10.47
N CYS A 159 -1.95 -7.30 9.23
CA CYS A 159 -2.34 -6.06 8.53
C CYS A 159 -3.85 -5.92 8.42
N ARG A 160 -4.58 -6.99 8.08
CA ARG A 160 -6.05 -6.96 8.02
C ARG A 160 -6.68 -6.69 9.38
N GLY A 161 -6.17 -7.35 10.45
CA GLY A 161 -6.64 -7.11 11.81
C GLY A 161 -6.41 -5.67 12.27
N LEU A 162 -5.24 -5.09 11.93
CA LEU A 162 -4.92 -3.69 12.17
C LEU A 162 -5.89 -2.78 11.43
N ALA A 163 -6.10 -2.98 10.13
CA ALA A 163 -7.04 -2.21 9.32
C ALA A 163 -8.47 -2.24 9.89
N GLN A 164 -8.95 -3.43 10.33
CA GLN A 164 -10.28 -3.55 10.95
C GLN A 164 -10.41 -2.76 12.24
N SER A 165 -9.40 -2.81 13.11
CA SER A 165 -9.41 -2.06 14.37
C SER A 165 -9.42 -0.56 14.11
N MET A 166 -8.56 -0.10 13.19
CA MET A 166 -8.49 1.31 12.80
C MET A 166 -9.79 1.81 12.18
N ALA A 167 -10.43 1.02 11.30
CA ALA A 167 -11.72 1.40 10.70
C ALA A 167 -12.83 1.61 11.74
N GLN A 168 -12.84 0.79 12.80
CA GLN A 168 -13.81 0.95 13.91
C GLN A 168 -13.51 2.18 14.78
N GLU A 169 -12.26 2.49 14.99
CA GLU A 169 -11.83 3.58 15.86
C GLU A 169 -11.92 4.94 15.16
N LEU A 170 -11.50 5.03 13.90
CA LEU A 170 -11.24 6.28 13.21
C LEU A 170 -12.39 6.76 12.30
N GLY A 171 -13.38 5.92 12.04
CA GLY A 171 -14.49 6.30 11.16
C GLY A 171 -15.26 7.52 11.63
N SER A 172 -15.44 7.71 12.98
CA SER A 172 -16.07 8.90 13.55
C SER A 172 -15.19 10.16 13.49
N GLU A 173 -13.90 10.00 13.28
CA GLU A 173 -12.93 11.08 13.12
C GLU A 173 -12.75 11.50 11.66
N GLY A 174 -13.57 10.96 10.72
CA GLY A 174 -13.50 11.28 9.29
C GLY A 174 -12.41 10.54 8.52
N VAL A 175 -11.79 9.51 9.11
CA VAL A 175 -10.75 8.74 8.43
C VAL A 175 -11.34 7.46 7.83
N HIS A 176 -11.27 7.35 6.50
CA HIS A 176 -11.63 6.14 5.77
C HIS A 176 -10.48 5.13 5.80
N VAL A 177 -10.70 3.96 6.39
CA VAL A 177 -9.72 2.87 6.38
C VAL A 177 -10.24 1.72 5.53
N ALA A 178 -9.49 1.37 4.47
CA ALA A 178 -9.86 0.31 3.55
C ALA A 178 -8.78 -0.78 3.45
N HIS A 179 -9.20 -2.01 3.18
CA HIS A 179 -8.34 -3.17 2.95
C HIS A 179 -8.64 -3.79 1.58
N VAL A 180 -7.64 -3.84 0.70
CA VAL A 180 -7.78 -4.37 -0.66
C VAL A 180 -7.18 -5.76 -0.74
N VAL A 181 -8.00 -6.79 -0.85
CA VAL A 181 -7.56 -8.19 -1.02
C VAL A 181 -7.26 -8.44 -2.49
N LEU A 182 -5.98 -8.60 -2.83
CA LEU A 182 -5.55 -8.97 -4.18
C LEU A 182 -5.48 -10.50 -4.27
N ASP A 183 -6.50 -11.10 -4.87
CA ASP A 183 -6.60 -12.56 -5.03
C ASP A 183 -6.15 -12.97 -6.43
N GLY A 184 -4.85 -13.01 -6.65
CA GLY A 184 -4.20 -13.34 -7.90
C GLY A 184 -2.74 -12.88 -7.94
N VAL A 185 -2.07 -13.20 -9.03
CA VAL A 185 -0.69 -12.77 -9.29
C VAL A 185 -0.73 -11.46 -10.07
N ILE A 186 -0.07 -10.43 -9.55
CA ILE A 186 0.06 -9.14 -10.24
C ILE A 186 1.03 -9.31 -11.40
N ARG A 187 0.68 -8.76 -12.57
CA ARG A 187 1.56 -8.78 -13.74
C ARG A 187 2.92 -8.16 -13.39
N PRO A 188 4.03 -8.88 -13.64
CA PRO A 188 5.37 -8.33 -13.47
C PRO A 188 5.64 -7.22 -14.48
N PRO A 189 6.47 -6.21 -14.15
CA PRO A 189 6.76 -5.06 -15.03
C PRO A 189 7.51 -5.44 -16.33
N GLU A 190 8.30 -6.49 -16.31
CA GLU A 190 8.98 -7.01 -17.52
C GLU A 190 8.15 -8.18 -18.04
N GLY A 191 7.60 -8.00 -19.26
CA GLY A 191 6.66 -8.93 -19.86
C GLY A 191 7.13 -10.38 -19.85
N VAL A 192 6.55 -11.16 -18.97
CA VAL A 192 6.52 -12.59 -19.17
C VAL A 192 5.59 -12.80 -20.36
N GLU A 193 6.08 -13.46 -21.43
CA GLU A 193 5.21 -13.94 -22.49
C GLU A 193 4.24 -14.92 -21.87
N ASP A 194 2.97 -14.53 -21.73
CA ASP A 194 2.04 -15.41 -21.11
C ASP A 194 0.56 -15.15 -21.41
N ASP A 195 -0.25 -16.10 -20.98
CA ASP A 195 -1.71 -16.08 -21.06
C ASP A 195 -2.26 -14.81 -20.36
N ALA A 196 -2.63 -13.83 -21.17
CA ALA A 196 -3.13 -12.52 -20.73
C ALA A 196 -4.34 -12.56 -19.77
N GLY A 197 -4.83 -13.74 -19.42
CA GLY A 197 -5.93 -13.98 -18.50
C GLY A 197 -5.50 -14.34 -17.07
N SER A 198 -4.22 -14.67 -16.84
CA SER A 198 -3.77 -15.21 -15.55
C SER A 198 -3.24 -14.19 -14.54
N TYR A 199 -3.05 -12.93 -14.93
CA TYR A 199 -2.52 -11.86 -14.08
C TYR A 199 -3.52 -10.76 -13.80
N LEU A 200 -3.38 -10.18 -12.59
CA LEU A 200 -4.01 -8.91 -12.24
C LEU A 200 -3.22 -7.77 -12.91
N ASP A 201 -3.92 -6.86 -13.56
CA ASP A 201 -3.35 -5.66 -14.15
C ASP A 201 -3.08 -4.62 -13.06
N PRO A 202 -1.82 -4.17 -12.85
CA PRO A 202 -1.49 -3.22 -11.80
C PRO A 202 -2.16 -1.85 -12.00
N ASP A 203 -2.37 -1.42 -13.25
CA ASP A 203 -3.01 -0.13 -13.52
C ASP A 203 -4.51 -0.20 -13.21
N ALA A 204 -5.17 -1.31 -13.57
CA ALA A 204 -6.56 -1.52 -13.20
C ALA A 204 -6.75 -1.67 -11.67
N ILE A 205 -5.76 -2.21 -10.94
CA ILE A 205 -5.77 -2.21 -9.48
C ILE A 205 -5.64 -0.77 -8.95
N ALA A 206 -4.73 0.04 -9.48
CA ALA A 206 -4.53 1.42 -9.05
C ALA A 206 -5.80 2.27 -9.18
N GLU A 207 -6.61 2.04 -10.24
CA GLU A 207 -7.94 2.64 -10.38
C GLU A 207 -8.88 2.30 -9.22
N ARG A 208 -8.81 1.06 -8.68
CA ARG A 208 -9.62 0.67 -7.52
C ARG A 208 -9.20 1.41 -6.26
N TYR A 209 -7.89 1.63 -6.07
CA TYR A 209 -7.39 2.41 -4.93
C TYR A 209 -7.85 3.86 -5.01
N TRP A 210 -7.78 4.47 -6.20
CA TRP A 210 -8.30 5.83 -6.37
C TRP A 210 -9.81 5.90 -6.10
N THR A 211 -10.58 4.91 -6.56
CA THR A 211 -12.02 4.85 -6.28
C THR A 211 -12.30 4.85 -4.77
N LEU A 212 -11.47 4.19 -3.94
CA LEU A 212 -11.62 4.20 -2.49
C LEU A 212 -11.35 5.59 -1.89
N VAL A 213 -10.38 6.33 -2.43
CA VAL A 213 -10.06 7.70 -1.98
C VAL A 213 -11.21 8.67 -2.28
N GLU A 214 -11.94 8.45 -3.36
CA GLU A 214 -13.04 9.32 -3.80
C GLU A 214 -14.41 8.96 -3.16
N GLN A 215 -14.47 7.95 -2.32
CA GLN A 215 -15.72 7.56 -1.67
C GLN A 215 -16.19 8.62 -0.68
N SER A 216 -17.50 8.83 -0.66
CA SER A 216 -18.14 9.68 0.34
C SER A 216 -18.08 9.03 1.72
N THR A 217 -17.89 9.84 2.75
CA THR A 217 -17.94 9.40 4.16
C THR A 217 -19.27 8.74 4.56
N ASP A 218 -20.34 8.99 3.79
CA ASP A 218 -21.65 8.35 4.00
C ASP A 218 -21.72 6.90 3.48
N THR A 219 -20.78 6.50 2.61
CA THR A 219 -20.76 5.17 1.98
C THR A 219 -19.33 4.77 1.66
N MET A 220 -18.69 4.06 2.59
CA MET A 220 -17.29 3.65 2.48
C MET A 220 -17.17 2.13 2.49
N ASP A 221 -16.36 1.60 1.56
CA ASP A 221 -16.00 0.18 1.55
C ASP A 221 -14.85 -0.07 2.55
N PHE A 222 -15.05 -1.00 3.47
CA PHE A 222 -13.94 -1.46 4.31
C PHE A 222 -13.06 -2.47 3.58
N GLU A 223 -13.65 -3.44 2.87
CA GLU A 223 -12.88 -4.50 2.23
C GLU A 223 -13.33 -4.73 0.79
N VAL A 224 -12.36 -4.67 -0.13
CA VAL A 224 -12.57 -4.89 -1.56
C VAL A 224 -11.75 -6.09 -2.00
N HIS A 225 -12.39 -7.07 -2.67
CA HIS A 225 -11.72 -8.21 -3.28
C HIS A 225 -11.50 -7.97 -4.77
N VAL A 226 -10.24 -8.06 -5.21
CA VAL A 226 -9.84 -7.91 -6.60
C VAL A 226 -9.31 -9.25 -7.10
N THR A 227 -9.91 -9.79 -8.13
CA THR A 227 -9.50 -11.05 -8.78
C THR A 227 -9.55 -10.91 -10.30
N ASN A 228 -8.76 -11.71 -11.02
CA ASN A 228 -8.93 -11.86 -12.47
C ASN A 228 -10.14 -12.75 -12.74
N GLY A 229 -10.92 -12.48 -13.77
CA GLY A 229 -12.17 -13.19 -14.06
C GLY A 229 -12.03 -14.68 -14.42
N ASP A 230 -10.80 -15.20 -14.53
CA ASP A 230 -10.50 -16.58 -14.99
C ASP A 230 -10.35 -17.59 -13.83
N GLY A 231 -10.41 -17.13 -12.59
CA GLY A 231 -10.24 -17.97 -11.41
C GLY A 231 -11.54 -18.41 -10.76
N THR A 232 -11.49 -19.50 -10.02
CA THR A 232 -12.53 -19.83 -9.05
C THR A 232 -12.39 -18.86 -7.90
N VAL A 233 -13.30 -17.90 -7.79
CA VAL A 233 -13.37 -17.04 -6.61
C VAL A 233 -13.85 -17.89 -5.45
N GLU A 234 -12.96 -18.28 -4.57
CA GLU A 234 -13.32 -18.96 -3.33
C GLU A 234 -13.65 -17.90 -2.27
N PHE A 235 -14.91 -17.55 -2.18
CA PHE A 235 -15.41 -16.75 -1.07
C PHE A 235 -15.29 -17.53 0.26
N LEU A 236 -14.97 -16.84 1.35
CA LEU A 236 -15.00 -17.38 2.72
C LEU A 236 -16.41 -17.64 3.19
#